data_4c23c0e18df3baecb3b933c7025291e2
#
_entry.id   4c23c0e18df3baecb3b933c7025291e2
#
_cell.length_a   1.000
_cell.length_b   1.000
_cell.length_c   1.000
_cell.angle_alpha   90.00
_cell.angle_beta   90.00
_cell.angle_gamma   90.00
#
_symmetry.space_group_name_H-M   'P 1'
#
loop_
_entity.id
_entity.type
_entity.pdbx_description
1 polymer ?
#
loop_
_entity_poly.entity_id
_entity_poly.type
_entity_poly.pdbx_seq_one_letter_code
_entity_poly.pdbx_strand_id
1 'polypeptide(L)'
;MDDFNQTSLFPKTEKELGMEREEAFFKQAFPLLQEAAKSRNANPDDITYEVLSSYSSLKFRSSLICKLKLRGKKWYISIPDRLHEVIPEGTETTQIASEKQFFRIAFDLLTEGGVLSLMEKATLLAIELVPKEFDCCSRYMECSNAKVCVHPDPAFSMLCGYRKILKSGRIFYGENRNID
;
A
#
# COMPACT_ATOMS: atom_id res chain seq x y z
N MET A 1 -38.12 -2.81 -16.23
CA MET A 1 -37.07 -1.85 -16.55
C MET A 1 -35.83 -2.69 -16.79
N ASP A 2 -35.55 -2.92 -18.06
CA ASP A 2 -34.49 -3.84 -18.49
C ASP A 2 -33.16 -3.12 -18.40
N ASP A 3 -32.28 -3.63 -17.52
CA ASP A 3 -30.87 -3.25 -17.46
C ASP A 3 -30.22 -3.63 -18.81
N PHE A 4 -30.08 -2.65 -19.68
CA PHE A 4 -29.26 -2.75 -20.88
C PHE A 4 -27.80 -2.96 -20.46
N ASN A 5 -27.46 -4.23 -20.35
CA ASN A 5 -26.07 -4.68 -20.24
C ASN A 5 -25.38 -4.32 -21.56
N GLN A 6 -24.80 -3.12 -21.64
CA GLN A 6 -23.99 -2.70 -22.79
C GLN A 6 -22.73 -3.59 -22.83
N THR A 7 -22.88 -4.76 -23.40
CA THR A 7 -21.75 -5.55 -23.87
C THR A 7 -21.03 -4.74 -24.94
N SER A 8 -19.83 -4.26 -24.63
CA SER A 8 -18.98 -3.54 -25.58
C SER A 8 -18.87 -4.35 -26.87
N LEU A 9 -19.31 -3.79 -28.01
CA LEU A 9 -19.25 -4.39 -29.35
C LEU A 9 -17.81 -4.59 -29.87
N PHE A 10 -16.81 -4.10 -29.13
CA PHE A 10 -15.40 -4.20 -29.50
C PHE A 10 -14.66 -5.16 -28.57
N PRO A 11 -13.75 -6.00 -29.10
CA PRO A 11 -12.91 -6.85 -28.27
C PRO A 11 -12.06 -5.98 -27.35
N LYS A 12 -11.99 -6.40 -26.05
CA LYS A 12 -11.17 -5.71 -25.07
C LYS A 12 -9.70 -5.74 -25.47
N THR A 13 -9.02 -4.64 -25.24
CA THR A 13 -7.57 -4.55 -25.45
C THR A 13 -6.81 -5.38 -24.41
N GLU A 14 -5.59 -5.80 -24.72
CA GLU A 14 -4.73 -6.51 -23.75
C GLU A 14 -4.50 -5.68 -22.45
N LYS A 15 -4.53 -4.36 -22.57
CA LYS A 15 -4.47 -3.47 -21.41
C LYS A 15 -5.71 -3.63 -20.51
N GLU A 16 -6.89 -3.61 -21.07
CA GLU A 16 -8.15 -3.76 -20.33
C GLU A 16 -8.26 -5.15 -19.70
N LEU A 17 -7.92 -6.20 -20.46
CA LEU A 17 -7.88 -7.57 -19.95
C LEU A 17 -6.89 -7.70 -18.78
N GLY A 18 -5.72 -7.04 -18.87
CA GLY A 18 -4.74 -7.03 -17.81
C GLY A 18 -5.20 -6.29 -16.56
N MET A 19 -5.93 -5.19 -16.72
CA MET A 19 -6.53 -4.46 -15.60
C MET A 19 -7.58 -5.32 -14.88
N GLU A 20 -8.41 -6.04 -15.64
CA GLU A 20 -9.39 -6.96 -15.06
C GLU A 20 -8.74 -8.13 -14.30
N ARG A 21 -7.64 -8.70 -14.84
CA ARG A 21 -6.85 -9.72 -14.13
C ARG A 21 -6.30 -9.20 -12.81
N GLU A 22 -5.72 -8.00 -12.80
CA GLU A 22 -5.21 -7.36 -11.59
C GLU A 22 -6.32 -7.10 -10.57
N GLU A 23 -7.46 -6.59 -11.02
CA GLU A 23 -8.62 -6.36 -10.16
C GLU A 23 -9.16 -7.68 -9.58
N ALA A 24 -9.30 -8.72 -10.40
CA ALA A 24 -9.74 -10.05 -9.96
C ALA A 24 -8.76 -10.64 -8.92
N PHE A 25 -7.46 -10.50 -9.16
CA PHE A 25 -6.43 -10.93 -8.22
C PHE A 25 -6.54 -10.21 -6.88
N PHE A 26 -6.69 -8.87 -6.89
CA PHE A 26 -6.86 -8.13 -5.65
C PHE A 26 -8.16 -8.47 -4.93
N LYS A 27 -9.26 -8.67 -5.63
CA LYS A 27 -10.53 -9.13 -5.02
C LYS A 27 -10.37 -10.45 -4.27
N GLN A 28 -9.54 -11.35 -4.79
CA GLN A 28 -9.22 -12.62 -4.14
C GLN A 28 -8.26 -12.42 -2.95
N ALA A 29 -7.22 -11.60 -3.12
CA ALA A 29 -6.21 -11.36 -2.10
C ALA A 29 -6.74 -10.53 -0.91
N PHE A 30 -7.63 -9.59 -1.17
CA PHE A 30 -8.04 -8.56 -0.23
C PHE A 30 -8.56 -9.09 1.11
N PRO A 31 -9.46 -10.10 1.17
CA PRO A 31 -9.89 -10.66 2.44
C PRO A 31 -8.74 -11.24 3.27
N LEU A 32 -7.77 -11.89 2.64
CA LEU A 32 -6.60 -12.46 3.32
C LEU A 32 -5.73 -11.35 3.92
N LEU A 33 -5.53 -10.27 3.17
CA LEU A 33 -4.73 -9.13 3.62
C LEU A 33 -5.42 -8.37 4.76
N GLN A 34 -6.74 -8.28 4.75
CA GLN A 34 -7.52 -7.70 5.83
C GLN A 34 -7.43 -8.54 7.11
N GLU A 35 -7.49 -9.88 7.00
CA GLU A 35 -7.28 -10.77 8.15
C GLU A 35 -5.84 -10.67 8.69
N ALA A 36 -4.85 -10.54 7.81
CA ALA A 36 -3.46 -10.28 8.21
C ALA A 36 -3.35 -8.97 9.01
N ALA A 37 -4.05 -7.90 8.60
CA ALA A 37 -4.09 -6.65 9.35
C ALA A 37 -4.72 -6.81 10.72
N LYS A 38 -5.86 -7.49 10.82
CA LYS A 38 -6.53 -7.78 12.10
C LYS A 38 -5.64 -8.56 13.05
N SER A 39 -4.85 -9.51 12.55
CA SER A 39 -3.91 -10.29 13.36
C SER A 39 -2.84 -9.43 14.04
N ARG A 40 -2.58 -8.24 13.50
CA ARG A 40 -1.65 -7.23 14.04
C ARG A 40 -2.34 -6.08 14.77
N ASN A 41 -3.63 -6.20 15.06
CA ASN A 41 -4.47 -5.16 15.66
C ASN A 41 -4.46 -3.85 14.83
N ALA A 42 -4.28 -3.96 13.51
CA ALA A 42 -4.41 -2.85 12.57
C ALA A 42 -5.84 -2.80 12.01
N ASN A 43 -6.29 -1.59 11.63
CA ASN A 43 -7.59 -1.46 11.00
C ASN A 43 -7.54 -2.07 9.58
N PRO A 44 -8.36 -3.07 9.26
CA PRO A 44 -8.39 -3.69 7.93
C PRO A 44 -8.78 -2.70 6.82
N ASP A 45 -9.54 -1.64 7.13
CA ASP A 45 -9.93 -0.61 6.17
C ASP A 45 -8.78 0.31 5.75
N ASP A 46 -7.65 0.27 6.49
CA ASP A 46 -6.42 0.96 6.12
C ASP A 46 -5.69 0.28 4.95
N ILE A 47 -6.09 -0.95 4.58
CA ILE A 47 -5.59 -1.62 3.37
C ILE A 47 -6.45 -1.20 2.19
N THR A 48 -5.82 -0.68 1.17
CA THR A 48 -6.48 -0.24 -0.06
C THR A 48 -5.72 -0.71 -1.29
N TYR A 49 -6.42 -0.91 -2.40
CA TYR A 49 -5.79 -1.13 -3.68
C TYR A 49 -6.38 -0.20 -4.75
N GLU A 50 -5.56 0.14 -5.72
CA GLU A 50 -5.93 0.99 -6.85
C GLU A 50 -5.46 0.36 -8.16
N VAL A 51 -6.36 0.26 -9.14
CA VAL A 51 -6.04 -0.15 -10.50
C VAL A 51 -5.72 1.09 -11.33
N LEU A 52 -4.44 1.33 -11.55
CA LEU A 52 -3.94 2.49 -12.29
C LEU A 52 -3.75 2.15 -13.78
N SER A 53 -3.46 3.15 -14.60
CA SER A 53 -3.30 2.97 -16.06
C SER A 53 -2.10 2.09 -16.47
N SER A 54 -1.07 1.97 -15.64
CA SER A 54 0.18 1.25 -15.95
C SER A 54 0.49 0.06 -15.05
N TYR A 55 -0.08 0.01 -13.87
CA TYR A 55 0.04 -1.06 -12.88
C TYR A 55 -1.08 -0.91 -11.84
N SER A 56 -1.24 -1.89 -10.97
CA SER A 56 -2.10 -1.75 -9.79
C SER A 56 -1.24 -1.69 -8.52
N SER A 57 -1.69 -0.97 -7.52
CA SER A 57 -0.96 -0.76 -6.27
C SER A 57 -1.76 -1.22 -5.07
N LEU A 58 -1.07 -1.82 -4.10
CA LEU A 58 -1.57 -2.15 -2.78
C LEU A 58 -0.92 -1.23 -1.76
N LYS A 59 -1.72 -0.70 -0.86
CA LYS A 59 -1.27 0.25 0.17
C LYS A 59 -1.81 -0.14 1.53
N PHE A 60 -1.05 0.17 2.57
CA PHE A 60 -1.53 0.27 3.94
C PHE A 60 -1.45 1.73 4.35
N ARG A 61 -2.59 2.39 4.54
CA ARG A 61 -2.70 3.84 4.66
C ARG A 61 -2.05 4.52 3.43
N SER A 62 -1.13 5.45 3.65
CA SER A 62 -0.34 6.09 2.57
C SER A 62 0.89 5.27 2.14
N SER A 63 1.17 4.16 2.81
CA SER A 63 2.39 3.38 2.63
C SER A 63 2.23 2.32 1.55
N LEU A 64 2.99 2.42 0.46
CA LEU A 64 2.93 1.44 -0.63
C LEU A 64 3.50 0.10 -0.17
N ILE A 65 2.71 -0.98 -0.32
CA ILE A 65 3.11 -2.35 -0.02
C ILE A 65 3.73 -3.01 -1.25
N CYS A 66 3.01 -2.97 -2.38
CA CYS A 66 3.53 -3.50 -3.64
C CYS A 66 2.85 -2.84 -4.85
N LYS A 67 3.46 -3.04 -6.02
CA LYS A 67 2.84 -2.81 -7.33
C LYS A 67 2.68 -4.15 -8.02
N LEU A 68 1.54 -4.39 -8.65
CA LEU A 68 1.27 -5.58 -9.44
C LEU A 68 1.01 -5.17 -10.89
N LYS A 69 1.58 -5.90 -11.83
CA LYS A 69 1.35 -5.71 -13.26
C LYS A 69 1.12 -7.05 -13.93
N LEU A 70 -0.13 -7.30 -14.35
CA LEU A 70 -0.57 -8.49 -15.09
C LEU A 70 -1.04 -8.14 -16.50
N ARG A 71 -0.40 -7.14 -17.11
CA ARG A 71 -0.72 -6.64 -18.45
C ARG A 71 0.52 -6.50 -19.32
N GLY A 72 0.31 -6.67 -20.63
CA GLY A 72 1.41 -6.67 -21.60
C GLY A 72 2.28 -7.94 -21.50
N LYS A 73 3.47 -7.88 -22.10
CA LYS A 73 4.34 -9.06 -22.27
C LYS A 73 5.09 -9.49 -21.00
N LYS A 74 5.23 -8.61 -20.02
CA LYS A 74 6.01 -8.89 -18.79
C LYS A 74 5.13 -8.63 -17.58
N TRP A 75 4.81 -9.70 -16.89
CA TRP A 75 4.06 -9.67 -15.64
C TRP A 75 5.03 -9.70 -14.46
N TYR A 76 4.80 -8.87 -13.47
CA TYR A 76 5.67 -8.80 -12.31
C TYR A 76 4.94 -8.22 -11.08
N ILE A 77 5.48 -8.54 -9.92
CA ILE A 77 5.23 -7.82 -8.67
C ILE A 77 6.46 -7.01 -8.31
N SER A 78 6.27 -5.79 -7.83
CA SER A 78 7.36 -4.92 -7.35
C SER A 78 7.19 -4.66 -5.87
N ILE A 79 8.22 -4.96 -5.09
CA ILE A 79 8.28 -4.74 -3.65
C ILE A 79 9.18 -3.54 -3.38
N PRO A 80 8.75 -2.55 -2.56
CA PRO A 80 9.62 -1.44 -2.14
C PRO A 80 10.85 -1.93 -1.39
N ASP A 81 11.98 -1.27 -1.56
CA ASP A 81 13.27 -1.61 -0.93
C ASP A 81 13.14 -1.78 0.60
N ARG A 82 12.37 -0.94 1.26
CA ARG A 82 12.10 -1.02 2.70
C ARG A 82 11.39 -2.31 3.16
N LEU A 83 10.81 -3.06 2.22
CA LEU A 83 10.14 -4.34 2.47
C LEU A 83 10.91 -5.52 1.84
N HIS A 84 12.15 -5.32 1.40
CA HIS A 84 12.90 -6.32 0.65
C HIS A 84 13.10 -7.65 1.41
N GLU A 85 13.15 -7.61 2.73
CA GLU A 85 13.36 -8.78 3.58
C GLU A 85 12.21 -9.82 3.50
N VAL A 86 11.04 -9.44 2.96
CA VAL A 86 9.95 -10.40 2.73
C VAL A 86 10.17 -11.25 1.48
N ILE A 87 11.10 -10.87 0.62
CA ILE A 87 11.41 -11.58 -0.60
C ILE A 87 12.15 -12.87 -0.22
N PRO A 88 11.66 -14.05 -0.63
CA PRO A 88 12.32 -15.31 -0.28
C PRO A 88 13.77 -15.33 -0.78
N GLU A 89 14.66 -15.86 0.06
CA GLU A 89 16.07 -16.01 -0.30
C GLU A 89 16.22 -16.83 -1.59
N GLY A 90 17.13 -16.40 -2.46
CA GLY A 90 17.34 -17.03 -3.77
C GLY A 90 16.33 -16.63 -4.85
N THR A 91 15.33 -15.79 -4.54
CA THR A 91 14.42 -15.28 -5.57
C THR A 91 15.15 -14.30 -6.49
N GLU A 92 15.12 -14.57 -7.80
CA GLU A 92 15.68 -13.65 -8.78
C GLU A 92 14.88 -12.35 -8.81
N THR A 93 15.58 -11.23 -8.63
CA THR A 93 15.00 -9.90 -8.64
C THR A 93 15.69 -9.01 -9.65
N THR A 94 14.96 -8.04 -10.19
CA THR A 94 15.52 -7.01 -11.07
C THR A 94 15.20 -5.63 -10.51
N GLN A 95 16.17 -4.70 -10.62
CA GLN A 95 15.95 -3.29 -10.35
C GLN A 95 16.12 -2.50 -11.63
N ILE A 96 15.21 -1.57 -11.88
CA ILE A 96 15.30 -0.69 -13.06
C ILE A 96 15.90 0.64 -12.61
N ALA A 97 16.79 1.19 -13.42
CA ALA A 97 17.51 2.43 -13.12
C ALA A 97 16.58 3.61 -12.72
N SER A 98 15.38 3.68 -13.32
CA SER A 98 14.36 4.69 -13.00
C SER A 98 13.54 4.41 -11.75
N GLU A 99 13.61 3.18 -11.21
CA GLU A 99 12.84 2.72 -10.05
C GLU A 99 13.71 1.92 -9.09
N LYS A 100 14.89 2.45 -8.74
CA LYS A 100 15.87 1.80 -7.86
C LYS A 100 15.33 1.42 -6.48
N GLN A 101 14.27 2.09 -6.04
CA GLN A 101 13.60 1.81 -4.77
C GLN A 101 12.67 0.59 -4.80
N PHE A 102 12.65 -0.16 -5.90
CA PHE A 102 11.81 -1.34 -6.03
C PHE A 102 12.60 -2.55 -6.53
N PHE A 103 12.33 -3.69 -5.91
CA PHE A 103 12.70 -5.00 -6.41
C PHE A 103 11.54 -5.57 -7.22
N ARG A 104 11.77 -5.90 -8.48
CA ARG A 104 10.81 -6.56 -9.34
C ARG A 104 11.09 -8.05 -9.37
N ILE A 105 10.03 -8.83 -9.21
CA ILE A 105 10.03 -10.28 -9.33
C ILE A 105 9.09 -10.61 -10.49
N ALA A 106 9.58 -11.37 -11.47
CA ALA A 106 8.75 -11.82 -12.56
C ALA A 106 7.67 -12.78 -12.04
N PHE A 107 6.44 -12.65 -12.54
CA PHE A 107 5.30 -13.39 -12.01
C PHE A 107 5.41 -14.90 -12.25
N ASP A 108 6.10 -15.32 -13.32
CA ASP A 108 6.39 -16.71 -13.66
C ASP A 108 7.41 -17.39 -12.73
N LEU A 109 8.19 -16.61 -11.97
CA LEU A 109 9.07 -17.14 -10.91
C LEU A 109 8.31 -17.48 -9.62
N LEU A 110 7.07 -17.05 -9.50
CA LEU A 110 6.20 -17.27 -8.35
C LEU A 110 4.94 -18.00 -8.81
N THR A 111 4.47 -18.95 -8.00
CA THR A 111 3.10 -19.44 -8.15
C THR A 111 2.12 -18.35 -7.68
N GLU A 112 0.85 -18.44 -8.07
CA GLU A 112 -0.18 -17.53 -7.59
C GLU A 112 -0.22 -17.49 -6.05
N GLY A 113 -0.16 -18.65 -5.40
CA GLY A 113 -0.04 -18.77 -3.94
C GLY A 113 1.23 -18.13 -3.38
N GLY A 114 2.34 -18.19 -4.11
CA GLY A 114 3.60 -17.51 -3.76
C GLY A 114 3.47 -15.99 -3.79
N VAL A 115 2.76 -15.44 -4.78
CA VAL A 115 2.47 -14.00 -4.85
C VAL A 115 1.57 -13.57 -3.70
N LEU A 116 0.53 -14.33 -3.38
CA LEU A 116 -0.35 -14.06 -2.24
C LEU A 116 0.41 -14.07 -0.91
N SER A 117 1.24 -15.09 -0.70
CA SER A 117 2.09 -15.19 0.50
C SER A 117 3.08 -14.02 0.61
N LEU A 118 3.68 -13.61 -0.51
CA LEU A 118 4.58 -12.45 -0.56
C LEU A 118 3.83 -11.16 -0.20
N MET A 119 2.63 -10.96 -0.73
CA MET A 119 1.81 -9.79 -0.43
C MET A 119 1.37 -9.77 1.04
N GLU A 120 1.00 -10.92 1.61
CA GLU A 120 0.65 -11.04 3.02
C GLU A 120 1.84 -10.66 3.92
N LYS A 121 3.02 -11.24 3.69
CA LYS A 121 4.24 -10.90 4.43
C LYS A 121 4.61 -9.43 4.29
N ALA A 122 4.52 -8.88 3.08
CA ALA A 122 4.79 -7.46 2.84
C ALA A 122 3.77 -6.56 3.55
N THR A 123 2.51 -6.98 3.66
CA THR A 123 1.47 -6.27 4.41
C THR A 123 1.78 -6.28 5.90
N LEU A 124 2.10 -7.44 6.48
CA LEU A 124 2.45 -7.57 7.89
C LEU A 124 3.66 -6.69 8.24
N LEU A 125 4.71 -6.74 7.44
CA LEU A 125 5.90 -5.91 7.64
C LEU A 125 5.59 -4.43 7.45
N ALA A 126 4.79 -4.05 6.45
CA ALA A 126 4.40 -2.66 6.26
C ALA A 126 3.62 -2.11 7.45
N ILE A 127 2.76 -2.92 8.08
CA ILE A 127 2.03 -2.56 9.30
C ILE A 127 3.01 -2.35 10.47
N GLU A 128 4.04 -3.18 10.59
CA GLU A 128 5.04 -3.04 11.64
C GLU A 128 5.93 -1.81 11.46
N LEU A 129 6.27 -1.50 10.21
CA LEU A 129 7.13 -0.36 9.86
C LEU A 129 6.39 0.98 9.85
N VAL A 130 5.07 0.98 9.66
CA VAL A 130 4.29 2.20 9.83
C VAL A 130 4.27 2.53 11.32
N PRO A 131 4.81 3.67 11.73
CA PRO A 131 4.84 4.04 13.14
C PRO A 131 3.42 4.00 13.71
N LYS A 132 3.25 3.33 14.85
CA LYS A 132 1.97 3.29 15.59
C LYS A 132 1.50 4.69 15.99
N GLU A 133 2.40 5.65 15.96
CA GLU A 133 2.16 7.08 16.15
C GLU A 133 1.23 7.68 15.09
N PHE A 134 1.08 7.03 13.94
CA PHE A 134 0.01 7.35 12.99
C PHE A 134 -1.37 6.93 13.48
N ASP A 135 -1.44 6.04 14.46
CA ASP A 135 -2.69 5.69 15.11
C ASP A 135 -3.07 6.75 16.13
N CYS A 136 -3.41 7.88 15.64
CA CYS A 136 -3.82 9.02 16.39
C CYS A 136 -2.73 9.47 17.38
N CYS A 137 -2.33 10.68 17.28
CA CYS A 137 -1.63 11.31 18.36
C CYS A 137 -2.34 10.87 19.65
N SER A 138 -1.66 10.07 20.50
CA SER A 138 -2.21 9.58 21.77
C SER A 138 -2.73 10.72 22.65
N ARG A 139 -2.34 11.95 22.32
CA ARG A 139 -2.77 13.20 22.92
C ARG A 139 -3.82 13.96 22.10
N TYR A 140 -4.43 13.36 21.10
CA TYR A 140 -5.39 14.05 20.23
C TYR A 140 -6.50 14.72 21.04
N MET A 141 -7.02 14.05 22.07
CA MET A 141 -8.08 14.59 22.93
C MET A 141 -7.61 15.76 23.80
N GLU A 142 -6.31 15.86 24.08
CA GLU A 142 -5.68 16.91 24.89
C GLU A 142 -5.04 18.00 24.02
N CYS A 143 -4.96 17.77 22.71
CA CYS A 143 -4.28 18.67 21.80
C CYS A 143 -5.13 19.92 21.55
N SER A 144 -4.57 21.10 21.79
CA SER A 144 -5.22 22.39 21.49
C SER A 144 -5.60 22.52 20.02
N ASN A 145 -4.90 21.83 19.13
CA ASN A 145 -5.14 21.81 17.69
C ASN A 145 -6.05 20.67 17.22
N ALA A 146 -6.66 19.90 18.12
CA ALA A 146 -7.50 18.75 17.77
C ALA A 146 -8.61 19.10 16.77
N LYS A 147 -9.18 20.30 16.87
CA LYS A 147 -10.26 20.79 15.98
C LYS A 147 -9.80 21.05 14.54
N VAL A 148 -8.53 21.35 14.33
CA VAL A 148 -7.93 21.67 13.02
C VAL A 148 -7.00 20.56 12.53
N CYS A 149 -6.72 19.60 13.39
CA CYS A 149 -5.95 18.42 13.04
C CYS A 149 -6.85 17.44 12.29
N VAL A 150 -6.70 17.41 10.97
CA VAL A 150 -7.36 16.42 10.15
C VAL A 150 -6.57 15.13 10.27
N HIS A 151 -6.82 14.43 11.36
CA HIS A 151 -6.29 13.09 11.57
C HIS A 151 -7.22 12.07 10.88
N PRO A 152 -6.72 10.99 10.29
CA PRO A 152 -5.42 10.38 10.56
C PRO A 152 -4.32 10.71 9.55
N ASP A 153 -4.56 11.55 8.56
CA ASP A 153 -3.53 11.84 7.57
C ASP A 153 -2.61 12.98 8.05
N PRO A 154 -1.37 12.65 8.53
CA PRO A 154 -0.41 13.66 8.92
C PRO A 154 0.01 14.54 7.74
N ALA A 155 -0.42 14.18 6.49
CA ALA A 155 -0.16 15.02 5.34
C ALA A 155 -0.87 16.36 5.41
N PHE A 156 -1.91 16.54 6.21
CA PHE A 156 -2.71 17.74 6.23
C PHE A 156 -2.50 18.65 7.44
N SER A 157 -1.89 18.19 8.50
CA SER A 157 -1.67 19.04 9.68
C SER A 157 -0.39 19.86 9.55
N MET A 158 -0.46 20.98 8.87
CA MET A 158 0.66 21.94 8.79
C MET A 158 1.03 22.57 10.14
N LEU A 159 0.12 22.51 11.10
CA LEU A 159 0.24 23.15 12.41
C LEU A 159 0.77 22.22 13.48
N CYS A 160 0.80 20.91 13.24
CA CYS A 160 1.31 19.96 14.20
C CYS A 160 2.83 19.88 14.14
N GLY A 161 3.52 20.18 15.24
CA GLY A 161 4.98 20.03 15.37
C GLY A 161 5.45 18.60 15.10
N TYR A 162 4.63 17.62 15.39
CA TYR A 162 4.82 16.20 15.06
C TYR A 162 5.08 15.99 13.57
N ARG A 163 4.41 16.70 12.71
CA ARG A 163 4.55 16.55 11.27
C ARG A 163 5.89 17.03 10.73
N LYS A 164 6.44 18.11 11.28
CA LYS A 164 7.79 18.56 10.90
C LYS A 164 8.83 17.48 11.20
N ILE A 165 8.58 16.72 12.22
CA ILE A 165 9.45 15.65 12.71
C ILE A 165 9.37 14.42 11.81
N LEU A 166 8.17 14.01 11.40
CA LEU A 166 7.99 12.91 10.47
C LEU A 166 8.64 13.17 9.10
N LYS A 167 8.57 14.40 8.59
CA LYS A 167 9.23 14.77 7.35
C LYS A 167 10.76 14.76 7.44
N SER A 168 11.32 14.97 8.62
CA SER A 168 12.77 14.98 8.84
C SER A 168 13.34 13.62 9.18
N GLY A 169 12.51 12.58 9.32
CA GLY A 169 12.93 11.24 9.72
C GLY A 169 13.45 11.17 11.17
N ARG A 170 13.26 12.21 11.97
CA ARG A 170 13.66 12.24 13.36
C ARG A 170 12.43 12.15 14.24
N ILE A 171 12.34 11.10 15.01
CA ILE A 171 11.30 10.92 16.03
C ILE A 171 11.72 11.73 17.24
N PHE A 172 11.17 12.91 17.39
CA PHE A 172 11.18 13.59 18.68
C PHE A 172 9.77 13.49 19.26
N TYR A 173 9.66 12.94 20.43
CA TYR A 173 8.52 13.20 21.30
C TYR A 173 8.62 14.67 21.74
N GLY A 174 8.25 15.55 20.82
CA GLY A 174 8.40 16.97 21.04
C GLY A 174 7.35 17.45 22.03
N GLU A 175 7.80 18.16 23.02
CA GLU A 175 6.98 18.99 23.88
C GLU A 175 6.02 19.83 23.04
N ASN A 176 4.74 19.86 23.44
CA ASN A 176 3.77 20.78 22.90
C ASN A 176 4.34 22.20 23.03
N ARG A 177 4.85 22.76 21.95
CA ARG A 177 5.07 24.18 21.92
C ARG A 177 3.69 24.80 21.74
N ASN A 178 3.16 25.35 22.82
CA ASN A 178 2.08 26.31 22.76
C ASN A 178 2.52 27.36 21.75
N ILE A 179 1.81 27.44 20.66
CA ILE A 179 1.91 28.54 19.72
C ILE A 179 0.86 29.54 20.25
N ASP A 180 1.36 30.51 21.02
CA ASP A 180 0.60 31.71 21.34
C ASP A 180 0.31 32.49 20.06
#